data_c1cf28257912413fae14d847261e207d
#
_entry.id   c1cf28257912413fae14d847261e207d
#
_cell.length_a   1.000
_cell.length_b   1.000
_cell.length_c   1.000
_cell.angle_alpha   90.00
_cell.angle_beta   90.00
_cell.angle_gamma   90.00
#
_symmetry.space_group_name_H-M   'P 1'
#
loop_
_entity.id
_entity.type
_entity.pdbx_description
1 polymer ?
#
loop_
_entity_poly.entity_id
_entity_poly.type
_entity_poly.pdbx_seq_one_letter_code
_entity_poly.pdbx_strand_id
1 'polypeptide(L)'
;MRKFSLLIVLFSFTSFVFSQQNDVFRVVFWNLENFFDPFVDSTLTYNDYTPEGVQRWTISRFYKKRNNLYKTILSMSEGNPLSIIGLCEIENTFVTTMLFQETPLKRHNYRAIHYEGDDRRGIDVAIVYSVDKLQLVSSEVVKIRNPDNKYFKTRDILYAKFYDKKSDTLHCFVNHWPSRYGGERETVYLRKLAALSLKSKIDSLISVSAEIPKIIVMGDFNDTPYDKSIIDVMGAVPYDKSSKSDTL
;
A
#
# COMPACT_ATOMS: atom_id res chain seq x y z
N MET A 1 43.85 45.94 -53.41
CA MET A 1 43.95 45.12 -52.21
C MET A 1 42.52 44.77 -51.76
N ARG A 2 42.04 43.56 -52.03
CA ARG A 2 40.74 43.10 -51.63
C ARG A 2 40.82 42.47 -50.19
N LYS A 3 40.09 43.09 -49.25
CA LYS A 3 39.97 42.50 -47.88
C LYS A 3 38.99 41.38 -47.89
N PHE A 4 39.46 40.17 -47.58
CA PHE A 4 38.59 38.97 -47.30
C PHE A 4 38.14 39.04 -45.81
N SER A 5 36.85 39.18 -45.58
CA SER A 5 36.28 39.03 -44.23
C SER A 5 35.90 37.56 -44.01
N LEU A 6 36.57 36.92 -43.07
CA LEU A 6 36.29 35.55 -42.64
C LEU A 6 35.12 35.57 -41.66
N LEU A 7 33.97 34.99 -42.04
CA LEU A 7 32.82 34.85 -41.16
C LEU A 7 32.94 33.48 -40.46
N ILE A 8 33.25 33.48 -39.16
CA ILE A 8 33.25 32.27 -38.33
C ILE A 8 31.85 32.07 -37.78
N VAL A 9 31.14 31.05 -38.27
CA VAL A 9 29.85 30.60 -37.71
C VAL A 9 30.13 29.58 -36.62
N LEU A 10 29.94 29.95 -35.36
CA LEU A 10 29.99 29.02 -34.22
C LEU A 10 28.67 28.24 -34.15
N PHE A 11 28.71 26.98 -34.53
CA PHE A 11 27.62 26.05 -34.23
C PHE A 11 27.74 25.55 -32.78
N SER A 12 26.93 26.06 -31.87
CA SER A 12 26.79 25.49 -30.53
C SER A 12 25.92 24.24 -30.59
N PHE A 13 26.54 23.08 -30.53
CA PHE A 13 25.83 21.81 -30.29
C PHE A 13 25.37 21.76 -28.82
N THR A 14 24.11 22.07 -28.55
CA THR A 14 23.49 21.74 -27.29
C THR A 14 23.20 20.22 -27.25
N SER A 15 24.11 19.48 -26.65
CA SER A 15 23.87 18.06 -26.33
C SER A 15 22.79 17.96 -25.26
N PHE A 16 21.57 17.58 -25.65
CA PHE A 16 20.56 17.15 -24.68
C PHE A 16 21.03 15.82 -24.08
N VAL A 17 21.60 15.90 -22.89
CA VAL A 17 21.86 14.71 -22.08
C VAL A 17 20.50 14.24 -21.56
N PHE A 18 19.89 13.27 -22.25
CA PHE A 18 18.80 12.51 -21.67
C PHE A 18 19.38 11.65 -20.56
N SER A 19 19.26 12.10 -19.33
CA SER A 19 19.45 11.25 -18.17
C SER A 19 18.46 10.09 -18.29
N GLN A 20 18.93 8.88 -18.55
CA GLN A 20 18.13 7.69 -18.33
C GLN A 20 17.91 7.58 -16.82
N GLN A 21 16.81 8.17 -16.37
CA GLN A 21 16.35 8.00 -15.01
C GLN A 21 15.88 6.54 -14.93
N ASN A 22 16.69 5.68 -14.32
CA ASN A 22 16.28 4.29 -14.04
C ASN A 22 14.96 4.36 -13.29
N ASP A 23 13.90 3.85 -13.91
CA ASP A 23 12.55 3.84 -13.34
C ASP A 23 12.53 2.83 -12.20
N VAL A 24 12.97 3.27 -11.02
CA VAL A 24 13.04 2.42 -9.83
C VAL A 24 11.63 2.10 -9.36
N PHE A 25 11.30 0.82 -9.29
CA PHE A 25 10.05 0.35 -8.74
C PHE A 25 10.13 0.35 -7.21
N ARG A 26 9.44 1.31 -6.56
CA ARG A 26 9.47 1.50 -5.11
C ARG A 26 8.13 1.13 -4.51
N VAL A 27 8.17 0.28 -3.49
CA VAL A 27 7.00 -0.15 -2.72
C VAL A 27 7.20 0.23 -1.27
N VAL A 28 6.17 0.78 -0.66
CA VAL A 28 6.15 1.17 0.76
C VAL A 28 4.88 0.62 1.39
N PHE A 29 5.00 0.14 2.61
CA PHE A 29 3.87 -0.12 3.50
C PHE A 29 3.96 0.79 4.73
N TRP A 30 2.80 1.34 5.14
CA TRP A 30 2.73 2.18 6.33
C TRP A 30 1.40 2.02 7.07
N ASN A 31 1.47 1.68 8.35
CA ASN A 31 0.33 1.79 9.26
C ASN A 31 0.18 3.27 9.67
N LEU A 32 -0.95 3.89 9.32
CA LEU A 32 -1.20 5.31 9.55
C LEU A 32 -1.66 5.64 10.98
N GLU A 33 -1.75 4.63 11.86
CA GLU A 33 -2.11 4.82 13.28
C GLU A 33 -3.43 5.58 13.47
N ASN A 34 -4.53 4.99 12.98
CA ASN A 34 -5.88 5.55 13.09
C ASN A 34 -6.04 6.90 12.36
N PHE A 35 -5.97 6.86 11.03
CA PHE A 35 -6.24 8.01 10.18
C PHE A 35 -7.72 8.09 9.85
N PHE A 36 -8.48 8.61 10.82
CA PHE A 36 -9.92 8.85 10.72
C PHE A 36 -10.22 10.23 10.12
N ASP A 37 -11.40 10.39 9.54
CA ASP A 37 -11.94 11.71 9.26
C ASP A 37 -12.41 12.38 10.57
N PRO A 38 -12.54 13.71 10.58
CA PRO A 38 -12.95 14.42 11.80
C PRO A 38 -14.47 14.62 11.90
N PHE A 39 -15.27 13.99 11.04
CA PHE A 39 -16.70 14.15 10.98
C PHE A 39 -17.42 13.01 11.68
N VAL A 40 -18.58 13.30 12.27
CA VAL A 40 -19.39 12.28 12.92
C VAL A 40 -20.21 11.55 11.86
N ASP A 41 -20.01 10.26 11.73
CA ASP A 41 -20.91 9.39 10.98
C ASP A 41 -21.93 8.79 11.95
N SER A 42 -23.19 9.21 11.81
CA SER A 42 -24.29 8.76 12.67
C SER A 42 -24.65 7.27 12.46
N THR A 43 -24.15 6.65 11.40
CA THR A 43 -24.35 5.23 11.10
C THR A 43 -23.36 4.33 11.82
N LEU A 44 -22.23 4.87 12.27
CA LEU A 44 -21.21 4.14 13.00
C LEU A 44 -21.47 4.15 14.52
N THR A 45 -21.25 2.99 15.13
CA THR A 45 -21.32 2.86 16.61
C THR A 45 -20.02 3.26 17.30
N TYR A 46 -18.93 3.41 16.55
CA TYR A 46 -17.61 3.78 17.05
C TYR A 46 -17.31 5.24 16.73
N ASN A 47 -17.27 6.06 17.77
CA ASN A 47 -17.10 7.52 17.65
C ASN A 47 -15.93 8.06 18.50
N ASP A 48 -14.94 7.23 18.80
CA ASP A 48 -13.79 7.65 19.61
C ASP A 48 -12.96 8.74 18.90
N TYR A 49 -12.89 8.67 17.58
CA TYR A 49 -12.13 9.60 16.72
C TYR A 49 -13.04 10.70 16.15
N THR A 50 -13.74 11.40 17.02
CA THR A 50 -14.51 12.61 16.70
C THR A 50 -14.09 13.75 17.60
N PRO A 51 -14.47 15.01 17.33
CA PRO A 51 -14.14 16.14 18.20
C PRO A 51 -14.62 15.97 19.65
N GLU A 52 -15.77 15.33 19.85
CA GLU A 52 -16.39 15.05 21.16
C GLU A 52 -16.01 13.66 21.69
N GLY A 53 -15.40 12.82 20.86
CA GLY A 53 -14.98 11.46 21.21
C GLY A 53 -13.79 11.43 22.17
N VAL A 54 -13.48 10.23 22.66
CA VAL A 54 -12.41 9.98 23.65
C VAL A 54 -11.06 10.52 23.13
N GLN A 55 -10.79 10.39 21.84
CA GLN A 55 -9.54 10.84 21.22
C GLN A 55 -9.51 12.33 20.90
N ARG A 56 -10.63 13.03 21.05
CA ARG A 56 -10.79 14.47 20.71
C ARG A 56 -10.19 14.78 19.34
N TRP A 57 -10.62 14.02 18.34
CA TRP A 57 -10.08 14.07 16.99
C TRP A 57 -10.65 15.25 16.21
N THR A 58 -10.06 16.42 16.40
CA THR A 58 -10.52 17.69 15.79
C THR A 58 -10.03 17.82 14.34
N ILE A 59 -10.70 18.68 13.57
CA ILE A 59 -10.29 19.09 12.22
C ILE A 59 -8.83 19.55 12.18
N SER A 60 -8.39 20.32 13.18
CA SER A 60 -6.99 20.77 13.27
C SER A 60 -6.01 19.62 13.43
N ARG A 61 -6.33 18.62 14.25
CA ARG A 61 -5.49 17.41 14.43
C ARG A 61 -5.45 16.57 13.16
N PHE A 62 -6.58 16.42 12.47
CA PHE A 62 -6.68 15.75 11.20
C PHE A 62 -5.74 16.40 10.17
N TYR A 63 -5.85 17.71 9.93
CA TYR A 63 -5.00 18.41 8.99
C TYR A 63 -3.52 18.37 9.37
N LYS A 64 -3.19 18.47 10.66
CA LYS A 64 -1.81 18.33 11.14
C LYS A 64 -1.25 16.95 10.78
N LYS A 65 -1.99 15.86 11.06
CA LYS A 65 -1.60 14.50 10.74
C LYS A 65 -1.46 14.31 9.23
N ARG A 66 -2.48 14.69 8.45
CA ARG A 66 -2.44 14.65 6.98
C ARG A 66 -1.19 15.34 6.42
N ASN A 67 -0.88 16.53 6.96
CA ASN A 67 0.27 17.30 6.49
C ASN A 67 1.61 16.63 6.83
N ASN A 68 1.71 15.94 7.95
CA ASN A 68 2.89 15.15 8.29
C ASN A 68 3.01 13.93 7.35
N LEU A 69 1.89 13.22 7.12
CA LEU A 69 1.85 12.05 6.25
C LEU A 69 2.30 12.39 4.82
N TYR A 70 1.75 13.44 4.19
CA TYR A 70 2.16 13.78 2.83
C TYR A 70 3.62 14.20 2.73
N LYS A 71 4.15 14.92 3.72
CA LYS A 71 5.58 15.31 3.74
C LYS A 71 6.48 14.09 3.82
N THR A 72 6.12 13.12 4.65
CA THR A 72 6.87 11.85 4.78
C THR A 72 6.83 11.07 3.47
N ILE A 73 5.67 10.96 2.81
CA ILE A 73 5.54 10.28 1.51
C ILE A 73 6.41 11.00 0.44
N LEU A 74 6.39 12.34 0.40
CA LEU A 74 7.24 13.10 -0.50
C LEU A 74 8.74 12.87 -0.23
N SER A 75 9.13 12.78 1.04
CA SER A 75 10.52 12.48 1.43
C SER A 75 10.95 11.09 0.95
N MET A 76 10.10 10.07 1.15
CA MET A 76 10.36 8.71 0.66
C MET A 76 10.40 8.61 -0.86
N SER A 77 9.75 9.52 -1.56
CA SER A 77 9.69 9.54 -3.03
C SER A 77 11.02 9.95 -3.69
N GLU A 78 11.89 10.68 -2.99
CA GLU A 78 13.20 11.15 -3.50
C GLU A 78 13.11 11.72 -4.92
N GLY A 79 12.07 12.49 -5.20
CA GLY A 79 11.80 13.10 -6.50
C GLY A 79 11.08 12.22 -7.52
N ASN A 80 10.95 10.89 -7.28
CA ASN A 80 10.20 9.97 -8.11
C ASN A 80 8.98 9.41 -7.37
N PRO A 81 7.80 9.31 -8.00
CA PRO A 81 6.63 8.71 -7.35
C PRO A 81 6.93 7.29 -6.88
N LEU A 82 6.44 6.95 -5.68
CA LEU A 82 6.38 5.56 -5.24
C LEU A 82 5.46 4.78 -6.19
N SER A 83 5.81 3.55 -6.53
CA SER A 83 5.01 2.74 -7.46
C SER A 83 3.74 2.23 -6.79
N ILE A 84 3.88 1.73 -5.55
CA ILE A 84 2.78 1.23 -4.72
C ILE A 84 3.01 1.70 -3.27
N ILE A 85 1.93 2.10 -2.62
CA ILE A 85 1.89 2.39 -1.18
C ILE A 85 0.75 1.56 -0.59
N GLY A 86 1.08 0.59 0.25
CA GLY A 86 0.11 -0.12 1.10
C GLY A 86 -0.14 0.67 2.37
N LEU A 87 -1.39 0.86 2.71
CA LEU A 87 -1.80 1.59 3.91
C LEU A 87 -2.72 0.74 4.75
N CYS A 88 -2.66 0.89 6.07
CA CYS A 88 -3.68 0.40 6.98
C CYS A 88 -4.02 1.44 8.05
N GLU A 89 -5.09 1.17 8.80
CA GLU A 89 -5.70 2.09 9.75
C GLU A 89 -6.14 3.40 9.10
N ILE A 90 -6.76 3.28 7.95
CA ILE A 90 -7.54 4.33 7.30
C ILE A 90 -9.03 4.06 7.53
N GLU A 91 -9.82 5.11 7.62
CA GLU A 91 -11.26 4.95 7.84
C GLU A 91 -12.02 4.75 6.52
N ASN A 92 -11.83 5.65 5.56
CA ASN A 92 -12.68 5.68 4.37
C ASN A 92 -11.97 6.34 3.16
N THR A 93 -12.71 6.42 2.05
CA THR A 93 -12.21 7.06 0.82
C THR A 93 -11.96 8.57 0.99
N PHE A 94 -12.67 9.24 1.91
CA PHE A 94 -12.44 10.66 2.17
C PHE A 94 -11.02 10.92 2.65
N VAL A 95 -10.52 10.16 3.63
CA VAL A 95 -9.18 10.38 4.18
C VAL A 95 -8.08 10.12 3.15
N THR A 96 -8.25 9.13 2.26
CA THR A 96 -7.30 8.87 1.17
C THR A 96 -7.34 9.99 0.13
N THR A 97 -8.52 10.50 -0.22
CA THR A 97 -8.69 11.65 -1.12
C THR A 97 -8.02 12.89 -0.55
N MET A 98 -8.29 13.21 0.73
CA MET A 98 -7.68 14.34 1.42
C MET A 98 -6.15 14.25 1.48
N LEU A 99 -5.59 13.04 1.55
CA LEU A 99 -4.15 12.84 1.59
C LEU A 99 -3.51 12.94 0.18
N PHE A 100 -4.07 12.28 -0.82
CA PHE A 100 -3.42 12.14 -2.12
C PHE A 100 -3.87 13.15 -3.16
N GLN A 101 -5.10 13.69 -3.07
CA GLN A 101 -5.65 14.63 -4.04
C GLN A 101 -5.67 16.08 -3.54
N GLU A 102 -5.71 16.30 -2.22
CA GLU A 102 -5.79 17.64 -1.60
C GLU A 102 -4.47 18.06 -0.93
N THR A 103 -3.36 17.46 -1.33
CA THR A 103 -1.99 17.82 -0.92
C THR A 103 -1.07 17.91 -2.15
N PRO A 104 0.19 18.36 -2.00
CA PRO A 104 1.16 18.33 -3.09
C PRO A 104 1.39 16.95 -3.74
N LEU A 105 0.93 15.84 -3.11
CA LEU A 105 1.00 14.50 -3.70
C LEU A 105 0.15 14.35 -4.98
N LYS A 106 -0.87 15.20 -5.19
CA LYS A 106 -1.71 15.17 -6.40
C LYS A 106 -0.92 15.26 -7.70
N ARG A 107 0.26 15.89 -7.67
CA ARG A 107 1.15 16.00 -8.85
C ARG A 107 1.78 14.67 -9.28
N HIS A 108 1.73 13.64 -8.42
CA HIS A 108 2.29 12.32 -8.69
C HIS A 108 1.26 11.33 -9.24
N ASN A 109 0.08 11.82 -9.61
CA ASN A 109 -0.96 11.05 -10.28
C ASN A 109 -1.30 9.72 -9.58
N TYR A 110 -1.44 9.77 -8.24
CA TYR A 110 -1.84 8.62 -7.44
C TYR A 110 -3.32 8.33 -7.52
N ARG A 111 -3.68 7.04 -7.52
CA ARG A 111 -5.03 6.54 -7.26
C ARG A 111 -5.03 5.59 -6.08
N ALA A 112 -6.10 5.66 -5.29
CA ALA A 112 -6.33 4.76 -4.17
C ALA A 112 -7.39 3.72 -4.52
N ILE A 113 -7.17 2.49 -4.06
CA ILE A 113 -8.13 1.39 -4.04
C ILE A 113 -8.46 1.15 -2.57
N HIS A 114 -9.72 1.26 -2.23
CA HIS A 114 -10.24 1.05 -0.89
C HIS A 114 -11.62 0.39 -0.98
N TYR A 115 -11.94 -0.46 -0.04
CA TYR A 115 -13.25 -1.06 0.17
C TYR A 115 -13.59 -0.98 1.64
N GLU A 116 -14.81 -0.55 1.93
CA GLU A 116 -15.34 -0.57 3.29
C GLU A 116 -15.42 -2.01 3.80
N GLY A 117 -14.86 -2.24 4.97
CA GLY A 117 -14.79 -3.55 5.62
C GLY A 117 -15.78 -3.72 6.76
N ASP A 118 -15.68 -4.87 7.43
CA ASP A 118 -16.56 -5.23 8.54
C ASP A 118 -15.93 -4.94 9.92
N ASP A 119 -14.76 -4.28 10.00
CA ASP A 119 -14.13 -3.95 11.29
C ASP A 119 -15.01 -3.02 12.11
N ARG A 120 -15.18 -3.33 13.41
CA ARG A 120 -16.07 -2.57 14.30
C ARG A 120 -15.66 -1.12 14.51
N ARG A 121 -14.39 -0.79 14.31
CA ARG A 121 -13.86 0.57 14.44
C ARG A 121 -13.97 1.36 13.14
N GLY A 122 -14.37 0.70 12.03
CA GLY A 122 -14.40 1.31 10.73
C GLY A 122 -12.99 1.60 10.19
N ILE A 123 -12.00 0.77 10.50
CA ILE A 123 -10.66 0.91 9.92
C ILE A 123 -10.38 -0.18 8.90
N ASP A 124 -9.77 0.24 7.81
CA ASP A 124 -9.53 -0.59 6.66
C ASP A 124 -8.09 -0.51 6.16
N VAL A 125 -7.85 -1.16 5.04
CA VAL A 125 -6.60 -1.12 4.28
C VAL A 125 -6.82 -0.47 2.92
N ALA A 126 -5.76 0.14 2.36
CA ALA A 126 -5.79 0.65 1.00
C ALA A 126 -4.51 0.31 0.23
N ILE A 127 -4.66 0.24 -1.09
CA ILE A 127 -3.56 0.24 -2.04
C ILE A 127 -3.59 1.56 -2.80
N VAL A 128 -2.51 2.32 -2.72
CA VAL A 128 -2.32 3.53 -3.53
C VAL A 128 -1.22 3.26 -4.55
N TYR A 129 -1.46 3.61 -5.80
CA TYR A 129 -0.52 3.34 -6.87
C TYR A 129 -0.36 4.54 -7.80
N SER A 130 0.81 4.66 -8.42
CA SER A 130 1.08 5.67 -9.45
C SER A 130 0.52 5.19 -10.78
N VAL A 131 -0.44 5.94 -11.35
CA VAL A 131 -1.02 5.67 -12.67
C VAL A 131 0.02 5.80 -13.79
N ASP A 132 1.07 6.57 -13.55
CA ASP A 132 2.16 6.73 -14.50
C ASP A 132 3.05 5.48 -14.59
N LYS A 133 2.97 4.57 -13.61
CA LYS A 133 3.79 3.35 -13.53
C LYS A 133 2.99 2.08 -13.69
N LEU A 134 1.74 2.07 -13.26
CA LEU A 134 0.91 0.88 -13.17
C LEU A 134 -0.49 1.12 -13.73
N GLN A 135 -1.01 0.13 -14.43
CA GLN A 135 -2.40 0.05 -14.85
C GLN A 135 -3.14 -0.96 -13.98
N LEU A 136 -4.18 -0.52 -13.28
CA LEU A 136 -5.05 -1.43 -12.53
C LEU A 136 -5.84 -2.33 -13.50
N VAL A 137 -5.77 -3.63 -13.29
CA VAL A 137 -6.51 -4.65 -14.03
C VAL A 137 -7.77 -5.04 -13.27
N SER A 138 -7.61 -5.39 -12.00
CA SER A 138 -8.71 -5.77 -11.12
C SER A 138 -8.32 -5.58 -9.66
N SER A 139 -9.32 -5.45 -8.79
CA SER A 139 -9.15 -5.48 -7.34
C SER A 139 -10.33 -6.15 -6.67
N GLU A 140 -10.10 -6.75 -5.53
CA GLU A 140 -11.12 -7.41 -4.71
C GLU A 140 -10.67 -7.50 -3.26
N VAL A 141 -11.59 -7.85 -2.38
CA VAL A 141 -11.30 -8.17 -0.98
C VAL A 141 -11.30 -9.69 -0.77
N VAL A 142 -10.32 -10.16 -0.02
CA VAL A 142 -10.27 -11.54 0.46
C VAL A 142 -10.75 -11.55 1.91
N LYS A 143 -11.95 -12.09 2.12
CA LYS A 143 -12.59 -12.15 3.45
C LYS A 143 -11.88 -13.15 4.36
N ILE A 144 -11.58 -12.72 5.58
CA ILE A 144 -11.10 -13.60 6.64
C ILE A 144 -12.30 -14.13 7.40
N ARG A 145 -12.55 -15.42 7.30
CA ARG A 145 -13.70 -16.07 7.93
C ARG A 145 -13.27 -16.94 9.11
N ASN A 146 -14.04 -16.90 10.19
CA ASN A 146 -13.88 -17.82 11.31
C ASN A 146 -14.98 -18.88 11.25
N PRO A 147 -14.66 -20.15 10.97
CA PRO A 147 -15.66 -21.21 10.87
C PRO A 147 -16.39 -21.46 12.19
N ASP A 148 -15.73 -21.17 13.33
CA ASP A 148 -16.30 -21.39 14.67
C ASP A 148 -17.13 -20.19 15.16
N ASN A 149 -17.09 -19.06 14.46
CA ASN A 149 -17.82 -17.85 14.83
C ASN A 149 -18.28 -17.07 13.59
N LYS A 150 -19.52 -17.28 13.17
CA LYS A 150 -20.12 -16.57 12.03
C LYS A 150 -20.28 -15.06 12.21
N TYR A 151 -20.17 -14.57 13.45
CA TYR A 151 -20.24 -13.13 13.76
C TYR A 151 -18.85 -12.48 13.85
N PHE A 152 -17.79 -13.24 13.58
CA PHE A 152 -16.44 -12.71 13.56
C PHE A 152 -16.30 -11.63 12.48
N LYS A 153 -15.83 -10.47 12.90
CA LYS A 153 -15.58 -9.31 12.04
C LYS A 153 -14.15 -8.85 12.21
N THR A 154 -13.48 -8.61 11.11
CA THR A 154 -12.11 -8.11 11.06
C THR A 154 -11.88 -7.41 9.73
N ARG A 155 -10.72 -6.74 9.58
CA ARG A 155 -10.31 -6.13 8.31
C ARG A 155 -10.13 -7.21 7.26
N ASP A 156 -10.56 -6.90 6.05
CA ASP A 156 -10.32 -7.75 4.90
C ASP A 156 -8.89 -7.61 4.38
N ILE A 157 -8.42 -8.60 3.62
CA ILE A 157 -7.17 -8.48 2.88
C ILE A 157 -7.51 -7.84 1.53
N LEU A 158 -6.85 -6.74 1.20
CA LEU A 158 -7.04 -6.09 -0.09
C LEU A 158 -6.07 -6.67 -1.12
N TYR A 159 -6.62 -7.13 -2.23
CA TYR A 159 -5.87 -7.61 -3.38
C TYR A 159 -6.08 -6.70 -4.58
N ALA A 160 -5.01 -6.46 -5.33
CA ALA A 160 -5.06 -5.81 -6.64
C ALA A 160 -4.10 -6.47 -7.62
N LYS A 161 -4.53 -6.54 -8.87
CA LYS A 161 -3.75 -6.99 -10.02
C LYS A 161 -3.43 -5.79 -10.90
N PHE A 162 -2.18 -5.64 -11.28
CA PHE A 162 -1.70 -4.57 -12.13
C PHE A 162 -0.96 -5.11 -13.34
N TYR A 163 -0.90 -4.29 -14.40
CA TYR A 163 0.15 -4.35 -15.41
C TYR A 163 1.14 -3.21 -15.18
N ASP A 164 2.43 -3.51 -15.30
CA ASP A 164 3.46 -2.49 -15.41
C ASP A 164 3.59 -1.97 -16.85
N LYS A 165 4.50 -1.02 -17.09
CA LYS A 165 4.75 -0.45 -18.42
C LYS A 165 5.25 -1.46 -19.47
N LYS A 166 5.74 -2.62 -19.04
CA LYS A 166 6.20 -3.72 -19.90
C LYS A 166 5.11 -4.77 -20.12
N SER A 167 3.90 -4.51 -19.60
CA SER A 167 2.78 -5.47 -19.57
C SER A 167 3.03 -6.70 -18.70
N ASP A 168 4.00 -6.64 -17.80
CA ASP A 168 4.21 -7.67 -16.79
C ASP A 168 3.10 -7.60 -15.73
N THR A 169 2.60 -8.76 -15.36
CA THR A 169 1.57 -8.86 -14.32
C THR A 169 2.20 -8.79 -12.94
N LEU A 170 1.62 -7.92 -12.07
CA LEU A 170 1.98 -7.80 -10.67
C LEU A 170 0.74 -7.99 -9.81
N HIS A 171 0.84 -8.86 -8.82
CA HIS A 171 -0.18 -9.10 -7.80
C HIS A 171 0.25 -8.45 -6.49
N CYS A 172 -0.62 -7.65 -5.89
CA CYS A 172 -0.33 -6.92 -4.66
C CYS A 172 -1.39 -7.22 -3.60
N PHE A 173 -0.94 -7.55 -2.39
CA PHE A 173 -1.80 -7.77 -1.22
C PHE A 173 -1.42 -6.80 -0.11
N VAL A 174 -2.42 -6.13 0.46
CA VAL A 174 -2.26 -5.33 1.67
C VAL A 174 -3.09 -5.93 2.79
N ASN A 175 -2.46 -6.12 3.93
CA ASN A 175 -2.99 -6.85 5.08
C ASN A 175 -3.01 -5.97 6.32
N HIS A 176 -4.01 -6.19 7.19
CA HIS A 176 -3.97 -5.76 8.58
C HIS A 176 -4.66 -6.83 9.43
N TRP A 177 -3.86 -7.77 9.91
CA TRP A 177 -4.37 -8.96 10.63
C TRP A 177 -4.89 -8.62 12.03
N PRO A 178 -5.67 -9.51 12.66
CA PRO A 178 -6.13 -9.33 14.02
C PRO A 178 -4.99 -9.05 14.99
N SER A 179 -5.15 -7.99 15.80
CA SER A 179 -4.13 -7.58 16.76
C SER A 179 -3.99 -8.57 17.91
N ARG A 180 -2.92 -8.42 18.70
CA ARG A 180 -2.70 -9.17 19.94
C ARG A 180 -3.52 -8.65 21.13
N TYR A 181 -4.37 -7.65 20.89
CA TYR A 181 -5.25 -7.11 21.91
C TYR A 181 -6.23 -8.18 22.41
N GLY A 182 -6.34 -8.32 23.73
CA GLY A 182 -7.12 -9.41 24.35
C GLY A 182 -6.31 -10.65 24.70
N GLY A 183 -5.00 -10.64 24.40
CA GLY A 183 -4.06 -11.73 24.71
C GLY A 183 -3.44 -12.33 23.45
N GLU A 184 -2.15 -12.56 23.51
CA GLU A 184 -1.42 -13.12 22.37
C GLU A 184 -1.88 -14.55 22.04
N ARG A 185 -2.06 -15.40 23.08
CA ARG A 185 -2.48 -16.80 22.92
C ARG A 185 -3.91 -16.90 22.40
N GLU A 186 -4.78 -16.04 22.87
CA GLU A 186 -6.20 -15.97 22.53
C GLU A 186 -6.40 -15.52 21.07
N THR A 187 -5.49 -14.72 20.56
CA THR A 187 -5.60 -14.13 19.22
C THR A 187 -4.76 -14.83 18.15
N VAL A 188 -3.83 -15.71 18.51
CA VAL A 188 -3.00 -16.49 17.56
C VAL A 188 -3.82 -17.20 16.51
N TYR A 189 -4.94 -17.83 16.93
CA TYR A 189 -5.82 -18.54 16.01
C TYR A 189 -6.40 -17.61 14.91
N LEU A 190 -6.78 -16.39 15.28
CA LEU A 190 -7.35 -15.41 14.34
C LEU A 190 -6.34 -14.98 13.29
N ARG A 191 -5.06 -14.79 13.66
CA ARG A 191 -3.98 -14.49 12.72
C ARG A 191 -3.65 -15.69 11.82
N LYS A 192 -3.77 -16.92 12.31
CA LYS A 192 -3.68 -18.11 11.46
C LYS A 192 -4.78 -18.17 10.42
N LEU A 193 -6.03 -17.79 10.78
CA LEU A 193 -7.14 -17.71 9.80
C LEU A 193 -6.84 -16.67 8.71
N ALA A 194 -6.27 -15.52 9.08
CA ALA A 194 -5.86 -14.51 8.13
C ALA A 194 -4.77 -15.05 7.19
N ALA A 195 -3.75 -15.70 7.75
CA ALA A 195 -2.68 -16.34 6.99
C ALA A 195 -3.22 -17.42 6.01
N LEU A 196 -4.14 -18.26 6.47
CA LEU A 196 -4.78 -19.30 5.62
C LEU A 196 -5.58 -18.68 4.48
N SER A 197 -6.33 -17.59 4.75
CA SER A 197 -7.09 -16.88 3.72
C SER A 197 -6.17 -16.28 2.65
N LEU A 198 -5.09 -15.63 3.07
CA LEU A 198 -4.06 -15.08 2.17
C LEU A 198 -3.38 -16.18 1.36
N LYS A 199 -2.92 -17.25 2.04
CA LYS A 199 -2.24 -18.39 1.41
C LYS A 199 -3.11 -19.04 0.35
N SER A 200 -4.37 -19.30 0.68
CA SER A 200 -5.34 -19.90 -0.26
C SER A 200 -5.50 -19.06 -1.53
N LYS A 201 -5.56 -17.73 -1.40
CA LYS A 201 -5.65 -16.84 -2.56
C LYS A 201 -4.37 -16.86 -3.39
N ILE A 202 -3.20 -16.83 -2.74
CA ILE A 202 -1.89 -16.93 -3.42
C ILE A 202 -1.78 -18.26 -4.18
N ASP A 203 -2.11 -19.38 -3.53
CA ASP A 203 -2.05 -20.71 -4.14
C ASP A 203 -2.98 -20.81 -5.36
N SER A 204 -4.17 -20.22 -5.27
CA SER A 204 -5.09 -20.13 -6.42
C SER A 204 -4.48 -19.33 -7.58
N LEU A 205 -3.76 -18.23 -7.33
CA LEU A 205 -3.08 -17.48 -8.39
C LEU A 205 -1.96 -18.28 -9.02
N ILE A 206 -1.16 -18.98 -8.21
CA ILE A 206 -0.06 -19.81 -8.69
C ILE A 206 -0.59 -20.95 -9.55
N SER A 207 -1.69 -21.59 -9.13
CA SER A 207 -2.25 -22.78 -9.83
C SER A 207 -2.78 -22.50 -11.23
N VAL A 208 -3.19 -21.25 -11.51
CA VAL A 208 -3.74 -20.85 -12.82
C VAL A 208 -2.73 -20.08 -13.68
N SER A 209 -1.54 -19.80 -13.17
CA SER A 209 -0.51 -19.06 -13.88
C SER A 209 0.38 -20.01 -14.67
N ALA A 210 0.68 -19.68 -15.93
CA ALA A 210 1.63 -20.43 -16.74
C ALA A 210 3.09 -20.27 -16.27
N GLU A 211 3.38 -19.12 -15.65
CA GLU A 211 4.70 -18.79 -15.09
C GLU A 211 4.52 -18.40 -13.60
N ILE A 212 5.62 -18.38 -12.85
CA ILE A 212 5.58 -17.95 -11.44
C ILE A 212 5.13 -16.49 -11.37
N PRO A 213 3.97 -16.20 -10.75
CA PRO A 213 3.46 -14.85 -10.72
C PRO A 213 4.30 -13.93 -9.81
N LYS A 214 4.47 -12.68 -10.22
CA LYS A 214 5.11 -11.64 -9.39
C LYS A 214 4.11 -11.21 -8.31
N ILE A 215 4.40 -11.54 -7.05
CA ILE A 215 3.49 -11.27 -5.92
C ILE A 215 4.20 -10.43 -4.87
N ILE A 216 3.58 -9.34 -4.46
CA ILE A 216 3.98 -8.53 -3.31
C ILE A 216 2.92 -8.71 -2.22
N VAL A 217 3.37 -9.12 -1.04
CA VAL A 217 2.53 -9.20 0.17
C VAL A 217 3.12 -8.26 1.20
N MET A 218 2.32 -7.31 1.66
CA MET A 218 2.71 -6.34 2.68
C MET A 218 1.58 -6.10 3.66
N GLY A 219 1.92 -5.58 4.83
CA GLY A 219 0.89 -5.29 5.81
C GLY A 219 1.41 -5.22 7.24
N ASP A 220 0.49 -4.90 8.15
CA ASP A 220 0.64 -5.13 9.57
C ASP A 220 0.06 -6.51 9.91
N PHE A 221 0.94 -7.49 10.00
CA PHE A 221 0.55 -8.88 10.28
C PHE A 221 0.27 -9.11 11.77
N ASN A 222 0.57 -8.14 12.65
CA ASN A 222 0.47 -8.29 14.10
C ASN A 222 1.19 -9.53 14.66
N ASP A 223 2.06 -10.11 13.86
CA ASP A 223 2.96 -11.23 14.19
C ASP A 223 4.38 -10.92 13.74
N THR A 224 5.34 -11.55 14.37
CA THR A 224 6.75 -11.45 14.01
C THR A 224 7.07 -12.40 12.84
N PRO A 225 8.20 -12.22 12.15
CA PRO A 225 8.64 -13.17 11.11
C PRO A 225 8.82 -14.60 11.57
N TYR A 226 8.90 -14.83 12.90
CA TYR A 226 9.11 -16.15 13.52
C TYR A 226 7.83 -16.80 14.04
N ASP A 227 6.69 -16.13 13.93
CA ASP A 227 5.41 -16.67 14.39
C ASP A 227 4.87 -17.73 13.43
N LYS A 228 4.08 -18.66 13.96
CA LYS A 228 3.54 -19.81 13.22
C LYS A 228 2.65 -19.42 12.05
N SER A 229 1.97 -18.30 12.13
CA SER A 229 1.18 -17.77 11.01
C SER A 229 2.05 -17.44 9.80
N ILE A 230 3.27 -16.96 10.03
CA ILE A 230 4.23 -16.57 8.99
C ILE A 230 5.04 -17.79 8.53
N ILE A 231 5.63 -18.56 9.45
CA ILE A 231 6.52 -19.68 9.09
C ILE A 231 5.72 -20.88 8.63
N ASP A 232 4.77 -21.38 9.48
CA ASP A 232 4.12 -22.66 9.25
C ASP A 232 2.96 -22.55 8.25
N VAL A 233 2.21 -21.43 8.29
CA VAL A 233 1.02 -21.27 7.44
C VAL A 233 1.38 -20.63 6.11
N MET A 234 2.07 -19.48 6.13
CA MET A 234 2.48 -18.81 4.88
C MET A 234 3.66 -19.51 4.20
N GLY A 235 4.48 -20.26 4.94
CA GLY A 235 5.69 -20.86 4.43
C GLY A 235 6.79 -19.82 4.11
N ALA A 236 6.71 -18.65 4.74
CA ALA A 236 7.69 -17.59 4.49
C ALA A 236 9.04 -17.94 5.12
N VAL A 237 10.10 -17.68 4.39
CA VAL A 237 11.49 -17.87 4.83
C VAL A 237 12.21 -16.53 4.88
N PRO A 238 13.18 -16.34 5.80
CA PRO A 238 14.01 -15.15 5.82
C PRO A 238 14.76 -14.98 4.48
N TYR A 239 14.85 -13.73 4.02
CA TYR A 239 15.66 -13.43 2.85
C TYR A 239 17.14 -13.59 3.18
N ASP A 240 17.80 -14.54 2.52
CA ASP A 240 19.24 -14.74 2.60
C ASP A 240 19.94 -14.11 1.39
N LYS A 241 20.77 -13.08 1.64
CA LYS A 241 21.57 -12.41 0.60
C LYS A 241 22.60 -13.36 -0.05
N SER A 242 22.97 -14.46 0.61
CA SER A 242 23.90 -15.45 0.08
C SER A 242 23.24 -16.38 -0.98
N SER A 243 21.92 -16.46 -0.97
CA SER A 243 21.14 -17.27 -1.91
C SER A 243 20.88 -16.56 -3.25
N LYS A 244 21.72 -15.65 -3.71
CA LYS A 244 21.73 -15.19 -5.09
C LYS A 244 22.06 -16.33 -6.02
N SER A 245 21.10 -17.20 -6.27
CA SER A 245 21.07 -17.93 -7.54
C SER A 245 20.67 -16.91 -8.62
N ASP A 246 21.53 -16.71 -9.57
CA ASP A 246 21.34 -15.91 -10.76
C ASP A 246 20.09 -16.37 -11.53
N THR A 247 18.94 -15.78 -11.21
CA THR A 247 17.73 -15.88 -12.03
C THR A 247 16.96 -14.57 -11.88
N LEU A 248 17.39 -13.60 -12.63
CA LEU A 248 16.58 -12.49 -13.13
C LEU A 248 16.59 -12.53 -14.65
#